data_b007f19616b0c28204a52bb13419567a
#
_entry.id   b007f19616b0c28204a52bb13419567a
#
_cell.length_a   1.000
_cell.length_b   1.000
_cell.length_c   1.000
_cell.angle_alpha   90.00
_cell.angle_beta   90.00
_cell.angle_gamma   90.00
#
_symmetry.space_group_name_H-M   'P 1'
#
loop_
_entity.id
_entity.type
_entity.pdbx_description
1 polymer ?
#
loop_
_entity_poly.entity_id
_entity_poly.type
_entity_poly.pdbx_seq_one_letter_code
_entity_poly.pdbx_strand_id
1 'polypeptide(L)'
;LRREDAEVSALVRAALEADGVRVLSNASLQAFENGEALVKSGGVIERIGFDRLLCAIGRQARLDGFGLEELGIPTGRTIETDAHLQTLYPNIYAAGDVAGPYQFTHTAAHQAWYAAVNALFGDLRRFQVDNRVIPRTTFCDPEVASVGLTEQEAAAAAQAVEVTRFSLAELDRAIIEGGTAGSASAGFVKVLTPPGSDKILGVTIVGEHAGELLAEFVLAMKWGLGLGKILGSIHAYPTLAEANKYVAGEWKRNHAPQRVLQLLKRFHDWRRG
;
A
#
# COMPACT_ATOMS: atom_id res chain seq x y z
N LEU A 1 10.17 -7.65 -1.92
CA LEU A 1 8.76 -7.22 -2.09
C LEU A 1 8.51 -6.82 -3.56
N ARG A 2 7.98 -7.73 -4.39
CA ARG A 2 7.86 -7.53 -5.86
C ARG A 2 6.95 -6.37 -6.29
N ARG A 3 6.01 -5.97 -5.45
CA ARG A 3 5.02 -4.92 -5.76
C ARG A 3 5.40 -3.55 -5.22
N GLU A 4 6.44 -3.49 -4.42
CA GLU A 4 6.90 -2.25 -3.80
C GLU A 4 8.08 -1.66 -4.59
N ASP A 5 8.30 -0.37 -4.46
CA ASP A 5 9.44 0.31 -5.06
C ASP A 5 10.76 -0.27 -4.57
N ALA A 6 11.81 -0.15 -5.38
CA ALA A 6 13.11 -0.77 -5.12
C ALA A 6 13.72 -0.34 -3.76
N GLU A 7 13.54 0.95 -3.38
CA GLU A 7 14.04 1.47 -2.10
C GLU A 7 13.35 0.82 -0.90
N VAL A 8 12.03 0.55 -1.00
CA VAL A 8 11.26 -0.14 0.04
C VAL A 8 11.75 -1.56 0.22
N SER A 9 11.92 -2.27 -0.91
CA SER A 9 12.42 -3.65 -0.90
C SER A 9 13.84 -3.74 -0.35
N ALA A 10 14.70 -2.76 -0.65
CA ALA A 10 16.06 -2.69 -0.14
C ALA A 10 16.10 -2.45 1.37
N LEU A 11 15.23 -1.56 1.89
CA LEU A 11 15.14 -1.24 3.30
C LEU A 11 14.69 -2.46 4.11
N VAL A 12 13.59 -3.12 3.71
CA VAL A 12 13.10 -4.33 4.38
C VAL A 12 14.12 -5.46 4.30
N ARG A 13 14.80 -5.62 3.16
CA ARG A 13 15.87 -6.60 3.03
C ARG A 13 17.00 -6.33 4.02
N ALA A 14 17.46 -5.09 4.11
CA ALA A 14 18.53 -4.70 5.03
C ALA A 14 18.15 -4.97 6.49
N ALA A 15 16.89 -4.71 6.89
CA ALA A 15 16.39 -5.02 8.22
C ALA A 15 16.41 -6.53 8.50
N LEU A 16 15.89 -7.35 7.58
CA LEU A 16 15.93 -8.81 7.72
C LEU A 16 17.36 -9.36 7.79
N GLU A 17 18.29 -8.83 6.99
CA GLU A 17 19.69 -9.25 7.01
C GLU A 17 20.39 -8.82 8.31
N ALA A 18 20.01 -7.67 8.89
CA ALA A 18 20.50 -7.22 10.20
C ALA A 18 20.04 -8.15 11.33
N ASP A 19 18.85 -8.73 11.21
CA ASP A 19 18.32 -9.74 12.14
C ASP A 19 18.90 -11.15 11.89
N GLY A 20 19.84 -11.28 10.96
CA GLY A 20 20.52 -12.55 10.65
C GLY A 20 19.78 -13.42 9.62
N VAL A 21 18.71 -12.91 8.98
CA VAL A 21 17.98 -13.64 7.93
C VAL A 21 18.78 -13.60 6.63
N ARG A 22 19.04 -14.76 6.05
CA ARG A 22 19.66 -14.87 4.74
C ARG A 22 18.61 -14.69 3.63
N VAL A 23 18.68 -13.60 2.87
CA VAL A 23 17.73 -13.30 1.79
C VAL A 23 18.32 -13.64 0.43
N LEU A 24 17.72 -14.60 -0.28
CA LEU A 24 18.11 -14.98 -1.64
C LEU A 24 17.15 -14.36 -2.66
N SER A 25 17.54 -13.24 -3.24
CA SER A 25 16.78 -12.58 -4.30
C SER A 25 17.04 -13.24 -5.65
N ASN A 26 16.05 -13.17 -6.57
CA ASN A 26 16.12 -13.78 -7.91
C ASN A 26 16.50 -15.27 -7.87
N ALA A 27 16.06 -15.96 -6.82
CA ALA A 27 16.27 -17.36 -6.60
C ALA A 27 15.00 -18.16 -6.93
N SER A 28 15.16 -19.38 -7.39
CA SER A 28 14.06 -20.30 -7.64
C SER A 28 14.32 -21.65 -6.99
N LEU A 29 13.34 -22.14 -6.25
CA LEU A 29 13.34 -23.50 -5.73
C LEU A 29 13.20 -24.47 -6.89
N GLN A 30 14.09 -25.46 -6.95
CA GLN A 30 14.09 -26.50 -7.99
C GLN A 30 13.48 -27.80 -7.49
N ALA A 31 13.90 -28.24 -6.31
CA ALA A 31 13.46 -29.51 -5.73
C ALA A 31 13.73 -29.53 -4.22
N PHE A 32 13.18 -30.54 -3.56
CA PHE A 32 13.54 -30.96 -2.21
C PHE A 32 14.15 -32.36 -2.28
N GLU A 33 15.35 -32.54 -1.77
CA GLU A 33 16.07 -33.82 -1.75
C GLU A 33 16.77 -34.02 -0.43
N ASN A 34 16.60 -35.16 0.21
CA ASN A 34 17.32 -35.59 1.43
C ASN A 34 17.30 -34.54 2.58
N GLY A 35 16.18 -33.82 2.76
CA GLY A 35 16.06 -32.79 3.80
C GLY A 35 16.71 -31.44 3.44
N GLU A 36 17.09 -31.28 2.19
CA GLU A 36 17.64 -30.03 1.65
C GLU A 36 16.77 -29.45 0.54
N ALA A 37 16.74 -28.13 0.45
CA ALA A 37 16.14 -27.40 -0.65
C ALA A 37 17.23 -27.09 -1.70
N LEU A 38 16.98 -27.45 -2.95
CA LEU A 38 17.82 -27.11 -4.08
C LEU A 38 17.36 -25.78 -4.66
N VAL A 39 18.14 -24.74 -4.44
CA VAL A 39 17.80 -23.37 -4.83
C VAL A 39 18.76 -22.89 -5.92
N LYS A 40 18.20 -22.50 -7.06
CA LYS A 40 18.97 -21.89 -8.16
C LYS A 40 19.01 -20.38 -8.01
N SER A 41 20.19 -19.83 -7.91
CA SER A 41 20.42 -18.37 -7.87
C SER A 41 21.67 -18.04 -8.71
N GLY A 42 21.58 -17.04 -9.59
CA GLY A 42 22.71 -16.63 -10.45
C GLY A 42 23.26 -17.76 -11.35
N GLY A 43 22.45 -18.76 -11.71
CA GLY A 43 22.88 -19.91 -12.53
C GLY A 43 23.49 -21.06 -11.73
N VAL A 44 23.74 -20.90 -10.43
CA VAL A 44 24.30 -21.93 -9.53
C VAL A 44 23.17 -22.54 -8.71
N ILE A 45 23.23 -23.86 -8.51
CA ILE A 45 22.34 -24.58 -7.60
C ILE A 45 23.04 -24.73 -6.25
N GLU A 46 22.42 -24.21 -5.22
CA GLU A 46 22.83 -24.35 -3.84
C GLU A 46 21.93 -25.34 -3.11
N ARG A 47 22.49 -26.15 -2.23
CA ARG A 47 21.78 -27.04 -1.32
C ARG A 47 21.68 -26.37 0.04
N ILE A 48 20.45 -26.19 0.52
CA ILE A 48 20.16 -25.51 1.79
C ILE A 48 19.43 -26.47 2.70
N GLY A 49 20.08 -26.88 3.78
CA GLY A 49 19.46 -27.69 4.84
C GLY A 49 18.44 -26.87 5.62
N PHE A 50 17.37 -27.50 6.09
CA PHE A 50 16.34 -26.86 6.90
C PHE A 50 15.68 -27.85 7.87
N ASP A 51 15.30 -27.36 9.03
CA ASP A 51 14.53 -28.13 10.04
C ASP A 51 13.03 -28.00 9.81
N ARG A 52 12.59 -26.87 9.33
CA ARG A 52 11.18 -26.55 9.03
C ARG A 52 11.09 -25.71 7.76
N LEU A 53 10.02 -25.90 7.02
CA LEU A 53 9.70 -25.17 5.79
C LEU A 53 8.39 -24.42 5.96
N LEU A 54 8.42 -23.11 5.71
CA LEU A 54 7.22 -22.28 5.55
C LEU A 54 6.97 -22.02 4.05
N CYS A 55 5.87 -22.52 3.53
CA CYS A 55 5.45 -22.29 2.14
C CYS A 55 4.56 -21.05 2.05
N ALA A 56 5.11 -19.93 1.54
CA ALA A 56 4.43 -18.64 1.42
C ALA A 56 4.47 -18.11 -0.03
N ILE A 57 4.29 -18.98 -1.03
CA ILE A 57 4.49 -18.70 -2.46
C ILE A 57 3.28 -18.05 -3.17
N GLY A 58 2.22 -17.74 -2.45
CA GLY A 58 1.02 -17.10 -2.98
C GLY A 58 -0.27 -17.76 -2.53
N ARG A 59 -1.38 -17.28 -3.08
CA ARG A 59 -2.72 -17.77 -2.83
C ARG A 59 -3.46 -17.99 -4.14
N GLN A 60 -4.33 -19.01 -4.14
CA GLN A 60 -5.25 -19.32 -5.22
C GLN A 60 -6.66 -19.39 -4.65
N ALA A 61 -7.63 -18.78 -5.33
CA ALA A 61 -9.02 -18.91 -4.97
C ALA A 61 -9.44 -20.38 -5.06
N ARG A 62 -10.16 -20.87 -4.05
CA ARG A 62 -10.77 -22.20 -4.14
C ARG A 62 -12.12 -22.06 -4.82
N LEU A 63 -12.26 -22.71 -5.97
CA LEU A 63 -13.46 -22.63 -6.81
C LEU A 63 -14.21 -23.96 -6.91
N ASP A 64 -13.61 -25.04 -6.39
CA ASP A 64 -14.16 -26.39 -6.45
C ASP A 64 -15.06 -26.73 -5.27
N GLY A 65 -16.08 -27.55 -5.49
CA GLY A 65 -16.95 -28.12 -4.45
C GLY A 65 -18.12 -27.21 -4.04
N PHE A 66 -18.46 -26.23 -4.87
CA PHE A 66 -19.60 -25.32 -4.65
C PHE A 66 -20.75 -25.52 -5.64
N GLY A 67 -20.67 -26.48 -6.55
CA GLY A 67 -21.68 -26.69 -7.59
C GLY A 67 -21.68 -25.64 -8.68
N LEU A 68 -20.55 -24.91 -8.87
CA LEU A 68 -20.45 -23.83 -9.86
C LEU A 68 -20.49 -24.35 -11.29
N GLU A 69 -19.86 -25.51 -11.52
CA GLU A 69 -19.81 -26.15 -12.82
C GLU A 69 -21.19 -26.65 -13.25
N GLU A 70 -21.93 -27.27 -12.32
CA GLU A 70 -23.30 -27.78 -12.55
C GLU A 70 -24.26 -26.64 -12.82
N LEU A 71 -24.04 -25.47 -12.23
CA LEU A 71 -24.80 -24.26 -12.48
C LEU A 71 -24.35 -23.50 -13.72
N GLY A 72 -23.24 -23.91 -14.35
CA GLY A 72 -22.68 -23.20 -15.50
C GLY A 72 -22.18 -21.79 -15.16
N ILE A 73 -21.81 -21.52 -13.91
CA ILE A 73 -21.24 -20.24 -13.49
C ILE A 73 -19.80 -20.16 -14.00
N PRO A 74 -19.46 -19.14 -14.82
CA PRO A 74 -18.12 -19.02 -15.34
C PRO A 74 -17.08 -18.83 -14.24
N THR A 75 -16.05 -19.66 -14.27
CA THR A 75 -14.89 -19.59 -13.40
C THR A 75 -13.61 -19.53 -14.23
N GLY A 76 -12.74 -18.60 -13.88
CA GLY A 76 -11.39 -18.54 -14.40
C GLY A 76 -10.41 -18.67 -13.25
N ARG A 77 -9.73 -17.58 -12.93
CA ARG A 77 -8.97 -17.43 -11.67
C ARG A 77 -9.88 -17.13 -10.47
N THR A 78 -11.07 -16.63 -10.74
CA THR A 78 -12.10 -16.22 -9.79
C THR A 78 -13.48 -16.51 -10.39
N ILE A 79 -14.54 -16.38 -9.59
CA ILE A 79 -15.92 -16.41 -10.06
C ILE A 79 -16.20 -15.06 -10.74
N GLU A 80 -16.77 -15.09 -11.93
CA GLU A 80 -17.18 -13.86 -12.63
C GLU A 80 -18.38 -13.21 -11.94
N THR A 81 -18.26 -11.91 -11.64
CA THR A 81 -19.31 -11.08 -11.05
C THR A 81 -19.40 -9.74 -11.74
N ASP A 82 -20.59 -9.13 -11.65
CA ASP A 82 -20.76 -7.72 -12.03
C ASP A 82 -20.23 -6.77 -10.93
N ALA A 83 -20.39 -5.46 -11.15
CA ALA A 83 -19.97 -4.43 -10.17
C ALA A 83 -20.76 -4.46 -8.85
N HIS A 84 -21.84 -5.24 -8.78
CA HIS A 84 -22.67 -5.44 -7.59
C HIS A 84 -22.36 -6.76 -6.87
N LEU A 85 -21.31 -7.49 -7.34
CA LEU A 85 -20.89 -8.82 -6.86
C LEU A 85 -21.87 -9.93 -7.19
N GLN A 86 -22.80 -9.71 -8.13
CA GLN A 86 -23.77 -10.67 -8.59
C GLN A 86 -23.14 -11.55 -9.69
N THR A 87 -23.38 -12.86 -9.65
CA THR A 87 -23.01 -13.79 -10.71
C THR A 87 -24.01 -13.69 -11.86
N LEU A 88 -23.95 -14.61 -12.83
CA LEU A 88 -24.96 -14.72 -13.86
C LEU A 88 -26.38 -15.03 -13.31
N TYR A 89 -26.46 -15.56 -12.08
CA TYR A 89 -27.73 -15.77 -11.38
C TYR A 89 -28.04 -14.61 -10.43
N PRO A 90 -29.25 -14.04 -10.48
CA PRO A 90 -29.59 -12.85 -9.71
C PRO A 90 -29.65 -13.08 -8.18
N ASN A 91 -29.70 -14.31 -7.73
CA ASN A 91 -29.74 -14.73 -6.33
C ASN A 91 -28.42 -15.31 -5.83
N ILE A 92 -27.35 -15.33 -6.65
CA ILE A 92 -26.03 -15.84 -6.28
C ILE A 92 -25.01 -14.72 -6.37
N TYR A 93 -24.31 -14.47 -5.27
CA TYR A 93 -23.29 -13.46 -5.13
C TYR A 93 -21.95 -14.11 -4.75
N ALA A 94 -20.85 -13.49 -5.15
CA ALA A 94 -19.51 -13.89 -4.71
C ALA A 94 -18.77 -12.69 -4.11
N ALA A 95 -18.02 -12.93 -3.02
CA ALA A 95 -17.26 -11.92 -2.31
C ALA A 95 -15.92 -12.47 -1.81
N GLY A 96 -14.93 -11.61 -1.66
CA GLY A 96 -13.59 -11.97 -1.20
C GLY A 96 -12.71 -12.57 -2.29
N ASP A 97 -11.78 -13.43 -1.89
CA ASP A 97 -10.77 -14.00 -2.76
C ASP A 97 -11.35 -14.73 -3.98
N VAL A 98 -12.53 -15.33 -3.83
CA VAL A 98 -13.21 -16.03 -4.92
C VAL A 98 -13.78 -15.10 -5.98
N ALA A 99 -14.11 -13.84 -5.63
CA ALA A 99 -14.59 -12.83 -6.56
C ALA A 99 -13.44 -12.00 -7.15
N GLY A 100 -12.27 -11.95 -6.48
CA GLY A 100 -11.11 -11.18 -6.92
C GLY A 100 -11.40 -9.69 -7.18
N PRO A 101 -10.46 -9.00 -7.85
CA PRO A 101 -9.06 -9.39 -8.08
C PRO A 101 -8.17 -9.23 -6.83
N TYR A 102 -8.72 -8.72 -5.74
CA TYR A 102 -8.00 -8.38 -4.51
C TYR A 102 -8.17 -9.48 -3.47
N GLN A 103 -7.05 -10.01 -2.98
CA GLN A 103 -7.01 -11.09 -2.00
C GLN A 103 -6.59 -10.57 -0.63
N PHE A 104 -7.45 -9.70 -0.03
CA PHE A 104 -7.27 -9.11 1.28
C PHE A 104 -8.49 -9.33 2.15
N THR A 105 -8.29 -9.61 3.44
CA THR A 105 -9.37 -9.82 4.41
C THR A 105 -10.30 -8.61 4.51
N HIS A 106 -9.74 -7.39 4.53
CA HIS A 106 -10.53 -6.16 4.58
C HIS A 106 -11.33 -5.92 3.30
N THR A 107 -10.81 -6.31 2.13
CA THR A 107 -11.55 -6.25 0.87
C THR A 107 -12.68 -7.28 0.86
N ALA A 108 -12.42 -8.49 1.35
CA ALA A 108 -13.44 -9.53 1.46
C ALA A 108 -14.60 -9.09 2.38
N ALA A 109 -14.30 -8.51 3.55
CA ALA A 109 -15.30 -7.98 4.47
C ALA A 109 -16.13 -6.84 3.84
N HIS A 110 -15.46 -5.93 3.12
CA HIS A 110 -16.12 -4.83 2.40
C HIS A 110 -17.05 -5.36 1.31
N GLN A 111 -16.59 -6.28 0.48
CA GLN A 111 -17.38 -6.91 -0.57
C GLN A 111 -18.56 -7.70 0.02
N ALA A 112 -18.37 -8.44 1.12
CA ALA A 112 -19.41 -9.22 1.77
C ALA A 112 -20.59 -8.33 2.20
N TRP A 113 -20.30 -7.13 2.72
CA TRP A 113 -21.35 -6.16 3.05
C TRP A 113 -22.16 -5.76 1.82
N TYR A 114 -21.50 -5.42 0.68
CA TYR A 114 -22.21 -5.07 -0.56
C TYR A 114 -23.02 -6.24 -1.12
N ALA A 115 -22.44 -7.45 -1.11
CA ALA A 115 -23.14 -8.64 -1.56
C ALA A 115 -24.41 -8.90 -0.73
N ALA A 116 -24.31 -8.82 0.60
CA ALA A 116 -25.44 -9.02 1.51
C ALA A 116 -26.53 -7.95 1.32
N VAL A 117 -26.16 -6.67 1.24
CA VAL A 117 -27.13 -5.58 1.05
C VAL A 117 -27.80 -5.68 -0.32
N ASN A 118 -27.07 -6.00 -1.38
CA ASN A 118 -27.62 -6.20 -2.71
C ASN A 118 -28.53 -7.43 -2.78
N ALA A 119 -28.18 -8.51 -2.10
CA ALA A 119 -29.03 -9.71 -2.02
C ALA A 119 -30.36 -9.45 -1.29
N LEU A 120 -30.37 -8.61 -0.25
CA LEU A 120 -31.54 -8.33 0.56
C LEU A 120 -32.41 -7.19 0.02
N PHE A 121 -31.79 -6.18 -0.57
CA PHE A 121 -32.45 -4.91 -0.90
C PHE A 121 -32.19 -4.45 -2.35
N GLY A 122 -31.52 -5.26 -3.17
CA GLY A 122 -31.13 -4.90 -4.54
C GLY A 122 -32.27 -4.54 -5.47
N ASP A 123 -33.49 -5.05 -5.21
CA ASP A 123 -34.72 -4.67 -5.94
C ASP A 123 -35.15 -3.22 -5.68
N LEU A 124 -34.80 -2.68 -4.49
CA LEU A 124 -35.10 -1.30 -4.11
C LEU A 124 -33.96 -0.36 -4.52
N ARG A 125 -32.71 -0.75 -4.22
CA ARG A 125 -31.50 0.02 -4.54
C ARG A 125 -30.28 -0.90 -4.59
N ARG A 126 -29.52 -0.81 -5.67
CA ARG A 126 -28.28 -1.55 -5.85
C ARG A 126 -27.04 -0.68 -5.52
N PHE A 127 -26.07 -1.28 -4.88
CA PHE A 127 -24.84 -0.62 -4.49
C PHE A 127 -23.66 -1.25 -5.22
N GLN A 128 -22.85 -0.42 -5.85
CA GLN A 128 -21.61 -0.86 -6.51
C GLN A 128 -20.44 -0.85 -5.52
N VAL A 129 -19.58 -1.86 -5.63
CA VAL A 129 -18.32 -1.89 -4.88
C VAL A 129 -17.36 -0.86 -5.47
N ASP A 130 -16.83 -0.01 -4.61
CA ASP A 130 -15.83 0.98 -5.00
C ASP A 130 -14.42 0.52 -4.58
N ASN A 131 -13.71 -0.04 -5.54
CA ASN A 131 -12.34 -0.57 -5.37
C ASN A 131 -11.24 0.44 -5.78
N ARG A 132 -11.55 1.75 -5.92
CA ARG A 132 -10.57 2.74 -6.36
C ARG A 132 -9.46 2.99 -5.35
N VAL A 133 -9.73 2.80 -4.07
CA VAL A 133 -8.78 3.05 -2.98
C VAL A 133 -8.75 1.84 -2.07
N ILE A 134 -7.75 0.99 -2.27
CA ILE A 134 -7.56 -0.24 -1.47
C ILE A 134 -6.17 -0.16 -0.82
N PRO A 135 -6.09 -0.07 0.51
CA PRO A 135 -4.82 -0.13 1.22
C PRO A 135 -4.26 -1.55 1.23
N ARG A 136 -2.95 -1.66 1.31
CA ARG A 136 -2.24 -2.92 1.55
C ARG A 136 -1.14 -2.70 2.58
N THR A 137 -0.94 -3.68 3.45
CA THR A 137 0.11 -3.66 4.47
C THR A 137 0.85 -4.98 4.48
N THR A 138 2.17 -4.91 4.47
CA THR A 138 3.07 -6.03 4.76
C THR A 138 3.55 -5.87 6.19
N PHE A 139 3.16 -6.80 7.05
CA PHE A 139 3.45 -6.80 8.48
C PHE A 139 4.83 -7.41 8.75
N CYS A 140 5.86 -6.77 8.21
CA CYS A 140 7.27 -7.03 8.54
C CYS A 140 7.75 -5.95 9.50
N ASP A 141 9.01 -6.01 9.93
CA ASP A 141 9.65 -4.97 10.72
C ASP A 141 10.84 -4.41 9.92
N PRO A 142 10.80 -3.13 9.52
CA PRO A 142 9.68 -2.19 9.63
C PRO A 142 8.46 -2.56 8.78
N GLU A 143 7.24 -2.16 9.20
CA GLU A 143 6.02 -2.34 8.40
C GLU A 143 6.11 -1.56 7.09
N VAL A 144 5.46 -2.11 6.05
CA VAL A 144 5.28 -1.43 4.77
C VAL A 144 3.79 -1.33 4.47
N ALA A 145 3.28 -0.12 4.37
CA ALA A 145 1.89 0.13 4.02
C ALA A 145 1.78 1.03 2.80
N SER A 146 0.87 0.72 1.88
CA SER A 146 0.70 1.49 0.65
C SER A 146 -0.74 1.52 0.16
N VAL A 147 -1.09 2.58 -0.56
CA VAL A 147 -2.38 2.78 -1.22
C VAL A 147 -2.17 3.56 -2.51
N GLY A 148 -2.93 3.22 -3.55
CA GLY A 148 -2.80 3.84 -4.87
C GLY A 148 -1.53 3.39 -5.61
N LEU A 149 -0.93 4.28 -6.38
CA LEU A 149 0.20 4.00 -7.26
C LEU A 149 1.54 3.99 -6.50
N THR A 150 2.42 3.10 -6.90
CA THR A 150 3.86 3.18 -6.63
C THR A 150 4.56 3.94 -7.75
N GLU A 151 5.82 4.37 -7.55
CA GLU A 151 6.62 4.97 -8.62
C GLU A 151 6.82 4.00 -9.78
N GLN A 152 7.02 2.71 -9.46
CA GLN A 152 7.17 1.66 -10.47
C GLN A 152 5.90 1.51 -11.33
N GLU A 153 4.71 1.52 -10.71
CA GLU A 153 3.44 1.44 -11.42
C GLU A 153 3.17 2.72 -12.24
N ALA A 154 3.48 3.90 -11.70
CA ALA A 154 3.36 5.15 -12.42
C ALA A 154 4.28 5.18 -13.66
N ALA A 155 5.52 4.74 -13.52
CA ALA A 155 6.48 4.63 -14.63
C ALA A 155 6.01 3.63 -15.69
N ALA A 156 5.50 2.46 -15.29
CA ALA A 156 4.96 1.46 -16.21
C ALA A 156 3.74 1.96 -16.99
N ALA A 157 2.93 2.82 -16.36
CA ALA A 157 1.77 3.46 -16.98
C ALA A 157 2.12 4.75 -17.76
N ALA A 158 3.39 5.14 -17.84
CA ALA A 158 3.85 6.42 -18.39
C ALA A 158 3.12 7.64 -17.79
N GLN A 159 2.70 7.53 -16.53
CA GLN A 159 2.01 8.58 -15.79
C GLN A 159 3.04 9.52 -15.14
N ALA A 160 2.99 10.81 -15.49
CA ALA A 160 3.84 11.81 -14.85
C ALA A 160 3.40 12.00 -13.38
N VAL A 161 4.39 11.90 -12.48
CA VAL A 161 4.18 12.09 -11.04
C VAL A 161 5.29 12.95 -10.44
N GLU A 162 4.96 13.66 -9.39
CA GLU A 162 5.91 14.26 -8.46
C GLU A 162 5.96 13.43 -7.19
N VAL A 163 7.16 13.24 -6.67
CA VAL A 163 7.41 12.46 -5.45
C VAL A 163 7.76 13.42 -4.32
N THR A 164 7.00 13.35 -3.23
CA THR A 164 7.33 14.06 -1.99
C THR A 164 7.61 13.02 -0.91
N ARG A 165 8.69 13.22 -0.16
CA ARG A 165 9.13 12.29 0.89
C ARG A 165 9.42 13.04 2.19
N PHE A 166 9.07 12.42 3.31
CA PHE A 166 9.44 12.84 4.65
C PHE A 166 10.08 11.66 5.40
N SER A 167 11.22 11.90 6.04
CA SER A 167 11.94 10.88 6.81
C SER A 167 11.38 10.78 8.23
N LEU A 168 11.04 9.59 8.69
CA LEU A 168 10.61 9.38 10.08
C LEU A 168 11.75 9.63 11.08
N ALA A 169 13.03 9.60 10.64
CA ALA A 169 14.16 9.97 11.49
C ALA A 169 14.15 11.44 11.94
N GLU A 170 13.34 12.28 11.29
CA GLU A 170 13.19 13.70 11.65
C GLU A 170 11.97 13.94 12.56
N LEU A 171 11.24 12.87 12.94
CA LEU A 171 10.03 12.96 13.71
C LEU A 171 10.31 12.73 15.21
N ASP A 172 9.95 13.66 16.05
CA ASP A 172 10.21 13.61 17.50
C ASP A 172 9.69 12.30 18.14
N ARG A 173 8.50 11.85 17.75
CA ARG A 173 7.94 10.60 18.26
C ARG A 173 8.76 9.38 17.86
N ALA A 174 9.22 9.31 16.62
CA ALA A 174 10.06 8.21 16.16
C ALA A 174 11.42 8.20 16.87
N ILE A 175 11.98 9.38 17.15
CA ILE A 175 13.23 9.52 17.93
C ILE A 175 13.02 9.03 19.36
N ILE A 176 11.91 9.39 20.00
CA ILE A 176 11.57 8.95 21.37
C ILE A 176 11.44 7.42 21.45
N GLU A 177 10.88 6.79 20.43
CA GLU A 177 10.69 5.33 20.36
C GLU A 177 11.95 4.57 19.92
N GLY A 178 13.07 5.26 19.72
CA GLY A 178 14.37 4.66 19.41
C GLY A 178 14.73 4.63 17.93
N GLY A 179 13.97 5.30 17.08
CA GLY A 179 14.29 5.52 15.68
C GLY A 179 15.44 6.50 15.52
N THR A 180 16.69 6.03 15.57
CA THR A 180 17.86 6.90 15.38
C THR A 180 18.12 7.17 13.90
N ALA A 181 18.54 8.38 13.59
CA ALA A 181 19.00 8.72 12.24
C ALA A 181 20.08 7.73 11.76
N GLY A 182 19.82 7.06 10.65
CA GLY A 182 20.74 6.07 10.09
C GLY A 182 20.52 4.63 10.55
N SER A 183 19.53 4.33 11.41
CA SER A 183 19.12 2.96 11.71
C SER A 183 18.28 2.38 10.54
N ALA A 184 18.29 1.06 10.38
CA ALA A 184 17.41 0.36 9.44
C ALA A 184 15.91 0.60 9.75
N SER A 185 15.59 1.04 10.98
CA SER A 185 14.27 1.45 11.43
C SER A 185 13.87 2.87 10.99
N ALA A 186 14.79 3.65 10.39
CA ALA A 186 14.48 4.97 9.86
C ALA A 186 13.63 4.86 8.60
N GLY A 187 12.32 4.76 8.78
CA GLY A 187 11.33 4.71 7.72
C GLY A 187 11.04 6.07 7.09
N PHE A 188 10.01 6.10 6.26
CA PHE A 188 9.58 7.31 5.57
C PHE A 188 8.11 7.28 5.20
N VAL A 189 7.55 8.46 4.96
CA VAL A 189 6.30 8.66 4.22
C VAL A 189 6.64 9.22 2.86
N LYS A 190 6.17 8.55 1.80
CA LYS A 190 6.33 8.95 0.41
C LYS A 190 4.96 9.11 -0.24
N VAL A 191 4.73 10.24 -0.89
CA VAL A 191 3.46 10.56 -1.57
C VAL A 191 3.73 10.92 -3.01
N LEU A 192 2.91 10.35 -3.90
CA LEU A 192 2.90 10.65 -5.33
C LEU A 192 1.73 11.56 -5.64
N THR A 193 2.01 12.65 -6.38
CA THR A 193 1.00 13.60 -6.85
C THR A 193 1.17 13.87 -8.34
N PRO A 194 0.13 14.34 -9.07
CA PRO A 194 0.35 14.89 -10.41
C PRO A 194 1.21 16.16 -10.32
N PRO A 195 2.01 16.49 -11.35
CA PRO A 195 2.77 17.73 -11.37
C PRO A 195 1.92 18.96 -11.08
N GLY A 196 2.33 19.75 -10.08
CA GLY A 196 1.67 20.99 -9.67
C GLY A 196 0.30 20.84 -8.99
N SER A 197 -0.10 19.63 -8.60
CA SER A 197 -1.38 19.37 -7.94
C SER A 197 -1.16 18.62 -6.63
N ASP A 198 -1.93 18.96 -5.59
CA ASP A 198 -1.89 18.28 -4.29
C ASP A 198 -2.77 17.02 -4.22
N LYS A 199 -3.36 16.61 -5.34
CA LYS A 199 -4.15 15.37 -5.43
C LYS A 199 -3.26 14.17 -5.16
N ILE A 200 -3.66 13.30 -4.25
CA ILE A 200 -2.90 12.11 -3.90
C ILE A 200 -3.18 11.00 -4.91
N LEU A 201 -2.15 10.50 -5.58
CA LEU A 201 -2.19 9.37 -6.51
C LEU A 201 -1.76 8.06 -5.86
N GLY A 202 -0.84 8.14 -4.93
CA GLY A 202 -0.33 7.00 -4.21
C GLY A 202 0.46 7.41 -2.99
N VAL A 203 0.50 6.52 -2.00
CA VAL A 203 1.26 6.71 -0.76
C VAL A 203 1.93 5.41 -0.40
N THR A 204 3.17 5.50 0.03
CA THR A 204 3.92 4.40 0.64
C THR A 204 4.52 4.88 1.95
N ILE A 205 4.26 4.15 3.02
CA ILE A 205 4.80 4.39 4.35
C ILE A 205 5.63 3.17 4.73
N VAL A 206 6.84 3.40 5.18
CA VAL A 206 7.71 2.37 5.75
C VAL A 206 8.07 2.81 7.15
N GLY A 207 7.83 1.99 8.14
CA GLY A 207 8.13 2.28 9.54
C GLY A 207 7.14 1.66 10.50
N GLU A 208 7.32 1.94 11.78
CA GLU A 208 6.45 1.45 12.83
C GLU A 208 5.01 1.99 12.65
N HIS A 209 4.02 1.11 12.81
CA HIS A 209 2.61 1.42 12.64
C HIS A 209 2.22 2.02 11.26
N ALA A 210 2.96 1.68 10.21
CA ALA A 210 2.70 2.19 8.86
C ALA A 210 1.26 1.92 8.40
N GLY A 211 0.70 0.74 8.74
CA GLY A 211 -0.68 0.38 8.44
C GLY A 211 -1.70 1.32 9.05
N GLU A 212 -1.47 1.74 10.30
CA GLU A 212 -2.33 2.68 11.02
C GLU A 212 -2.24 4.09 10.44
N LEU A 213 -1.00 4.55 10.16
CA LEU A 213 -0.74 5.88 9.60
C LEU A 213 -1.36 6.07 8.21
N LEU A 214 -1.47 4.98 7.44
CA LEU A 214 -2.01 5.01 6.08
C LEU A 214 -3.50 5.38 6.04
N ALA A 215 -4.26 5.15 7.12
CA ALA A 215 -5.72 5.32 7.16
C ALA A 215 -6.17 6.74 6.81
N GLU A 216 -5.42 7.78 7.20
CA GLU A 216 -5.70 9.17 6.86
C GLU A 216 -5.60 9.42 5.34
N PHE A 217 -4.58 8.87 4.69
CA PHE A 217 -4.43 8.96 3.24
C PHE A 217 -5.50 8.18 2.49
N VAL A 218 -5.91 7.01 3.00
CA VAL A 218 -7.03 6.23 2.44
C VAL A 218 -8.31 7.06 2.46
N LEU A 219 -8.63 7.71 3.58
CA LEU A 219 -9.77 8.60 3.69
C LEU A 219 -9.66 9.80 2.73
N ALA A 220 -8.50 10.45 2.70
CA ALA A 220 -8.24 11.58 1.82
C ALA A 220 -8.43 11.20 0.35
N MET A 221 -7.81 10.11 -0.10
CA MET A 221 -7.93 9.62 -1.48
C MET A 221 -9.37 9.24 -1.84
N LYS A 222 -10.07 8.53 -0.94
CA LYS A 222 -11.45 8.08 -1.15
C LYS A 222 -12.39 9.24 -1.42
N TRP A 223 -12.20 10.37 -0.72
CA TRP A 223 -13.06 11.56 -0.81
C TRP A 223 -12.45 12.68 -1.65
N GLY A 224 -11.36 12.41 -2.37
CA GLY A 224 -10.72 13.38 -3.26
C GLY A 224 -10.09 14.59 -2.53
N LEU A 225 -9.68 14.38 -1.29
CA LEU A 225 -8.95 15.39 -0.52
C LEU A 225 -7.47 15.36 -0.91
N GLY A 226 -6.88 16.54 -1.11
CA GLY A 226 -5.46 16.67 -1.41
C GLY A 226 -4.60 16.89 -0.17
N LEU A 227 -3.28 16.93 -0.36
CA LEU A 227 -2.29 17.15 0.71
C LEU A 227 -2.53 18.46 1.48
N GLY A 228 -3.07 19.48 0.81
CA GLY A 228 -3.45 20.74 1.47
C GLY A 228 -4.49 20.57 2.58
N LYS A 229 -5.36 19.56 2.50
CA LYS A 229 -6.35 19.25 3.55
C LYS A 229 -5.70 18.54 4.73
N ILE A 230 -4.77 17.62 4.48
CA ILE A 230 -3.98 16.96 5.53
C ILE A 230 -3.14 18.00 6.26
N LEU A 231 -2.44 18.89 5.54
CA LEU A 231 -1.65 19.97 6.14
C LEU A 231 -2.48 20.93 7.00
N GLY A 232 -3.72 21.19 6.59
CA GLY A 232 -4.65 22.05 7.31
C GLY A 232 -5.30 21.39 8.54
N SER A 233 -5.11 20.08 8.73
CA SER A 233 -5.63 19.36 9.89
C SER A 233 -4.66 19.45 11.07
N ILE A 234 -5.21 19.51 12.30
CA ILE A 234 -4.40 19.52 13.51
C ILE A 234 -4.08 18.09 13.90
N HIS A 235 -2.79 17.76 13.99
CA HIS A 235 -2.31 16.48 14.48
C HIS A 235 -1.83 16.62 15.91
N ALA A 236 -2.10 15.60 16.72
CA ALA A 236 -1.63 15.58 18.10
C ALA A 236 -0.09 15.45 18.15
N TYR A 237 0.56 16.18 19.05
CA TYR A 237 1.99 16.12 19.30
C TYR A 237 2.28 15.49 20.68
N PRO A 238 3.31 14.63 20.83
CA PRO A 238 4.09 13.98 19.77
C PRO A 238 3.43 12.66 19.32
N THR A 239 3.21 12.49 18.03
CA THR A 239 2.67 11.26 17.46
C THR A 239 3.34 10.90 16.13
N LEU A 240 3.30 9.62 15.74
CA LEU A 240 3.77 9.19 14.42
C LEU A 240 2.89 9.76 13.29
N ALA A 241 1.61 10.07 13.55
CA ALA A 241 0.69 10.65 12.57
C ALA A 241 1.11 12.04 12.07
N GLU A 242 1.95 12.78 12.83
CA GLU A 242 2.50 14.05 12.36
C GLU A 242 3.33 13.91 11.08
N ALA A 243 3.88 12.73 10.79
CA ALA A 243 4.60 12.45 9.55
C ALA A 243 3.73 12.73 8.31
N ASN A 244 2.42 12.44 8.39
CA ASN A 244 1.47 12.71 7.31
C ASN A 244 1.31 14.22 7.06
N LYS A 245 1.26 15.02 8.12
CA LYS A 245 1.24 16.47 8.05
C LYS A 245 2.57 17.02 7.52
N TYR A 246 3.69 16.47 7.96
CA TYR A 246 5.01 16.94 7.53
C TYR A 246 5.28 16.65 6.05
N VAL A 247 4.95 15.48 5.52
CA VAL A 247 5.08 15.22 4.09
C VAL A 247 4.19 16.15 3.26
N ALA A 248 2.99 16.49 3.75
CA ALA A 248 2.13 17.48 3.11
C ALA A 248 2.72 18.90 3.19
N GLY A 249 3.42 19.21 4.28
CA GLY A 249 4.19 20.45 4.46
C GLY A 249 5.37 20.55 3.49
N GLU A 250 6.12 19.45 3.27
CA GLU A 250 7.20 19.39 2.28
C GLU A 250 6.65 19.66 0.88
N TRP A 251 5.56 19.00 0.49
CA TRP A 251 4.91 19.27 -0.79
C TRP A 251 4.57 20.75 -0.93
N LYS A 252 3.94 21.35 0.07
CA LYS A 252 3.55 22.76 0.07
C LYS A 252 4.75 23.70 -0.04
N ARG A 253 5.85 23.38 0.63
CA ARG A 253 7.11 24.13 0.60
C ARG A 253 7.73 24.13 -0.81
N ASN A 254 7.76 22.96 -1.44
CA ASN A 254 8.29 22.78 -2.80
C ASN A 254 7.45 23.52 -3.85
N HIS A 255 6.16 23.75 -3.58
CA HIS A 255 5.23 24.47 -4.45
C HIS A 255 4.97 25.90 -4.00
N ALA A 256 5.82 26.47 -3.13
CA ALA A 256 5.66 27.85 -2.68
C ALA A 256 5.83 28.83 -3.85
N PRO A 257 4.84 29.72 -4.11
CA PRO A 257 4.89 30.63 -5.26
C PRO A 257 5.95 31.72 -5.05
N GLN A 258 7.10 31.58 -5.66
CA GLN A 258 8.27 32.46 -5.48
C GLN A 258 7.93 33.94 -5.70
N ARG A 259 7.07 34.27 -6.68
CA ARG A 259 6.64 35.66 -6.96
C ARG A 259 5.86 36.25 -5.77
N VAL A 260 4.99 35.45 -5.13
CA VAL A 260 4.22 35.87 -3.97
C VAL A 260 5.15 36.10 -2.77
N LEU A 261 6.11 35.18 -2.56
CA LEU A 261 7.10 35.31 -1.49
C LEU A 261 7.96 36.59 -1.66
N GLN A 262 8.36 36.92 -2.89
CA GLN A 262 9.08 38.18 -3.18
C GLN A 262 8.23 39.41 -2.91
N LEU A 263 6.94 39.37 -3.28
CA LEU A 263 6.01 40.49 -2.97
C LEU A 263 5.82 40.64 -1.45
N LEU A 264 5.64 39.53 -0.74
CA LEU A 264 5.53 39.54 0.72
C LEU A 264 6.80 40.07 1.38
N LYS A 265 7.98 39.69 0.89
CA LYS A 265 9.25 40.23 1.37
C LYS A 265 9.30 41.75 1.21
N ARG A 266 9.00 42.28 0.00
CA ARG A 266 8.94 43.75 -0.24
C ARG A 266 7.95 44.47 0.65
N PHE A 267 6.77 43.85 0.86
CA PHE A 267 5.77 44.40 1.76
C PHE A 267 6.27 44.48 3.21
N HIS A 268 6.93 43.43 3.71
CA HIS A 268 7.49 43.40 5.05
C HIS A 268 8.68 44.35 5.21
N ASP A 269 9.54 44.47 4.20
CA ASP A 269 10.65 45.41 4.20
C ASP A 269 10.10 46.86 4.26
N TRP A 270 9.07 47.18 3.47
CA TRP A 270 8.40 48.49 3.54
C TRP A 270 7.74 48.76 4.92
N ARG A 271 7.17 47.75 5.56
CA ARG A 271 6.55 47.90 6.90
C ARG A 271 7.56 48.12 8.03
N ARG A 272 8.78 47.72 7.84
CA ARG A 272 9.84 47.84 8.86
C ARG A 272 10.59 49.18 8.78
N GLY A 273 10.37 49.95 7.72
CA GLY A 273 11.06 51.21 7.40
C GLY A 273 12.37 50.90 6.74
#